data_d425ac541203e0a72824f50005f48151
#
_entry.id   d425ac541203e0a72824f50005f48151
#
_cell.length_a   1.000
_cell.length_b   1.000
_cell.length_c   1.000
_cell.angle_alpha   90.00
_cell.angle_beta   90.00
_cell.angle_gamma   90.00
#
_symmetry.space_group_name_H-M   'P 1'
#
loop_
_entity.id
_entity.type
_entity.pdbx_description
1 polymer ?
#
loop_
_entity_poly.entity_id
_entity_poly.type
_entity_poly.pdbx_seq_one_letter_code
_entity_poly.pdbx_strand_id
1 'polypeptide(L)'
;MDVIFTATPQGLCASLINEGILSKAKVIDLSADFRIKDVKKYEKWYGIEHKAPQFIDEAVYGLCEINREEIKKARLIANPGCYPTCSTLSIYPLIKEG
;
A
#
# COMPACT_ATOMS: atom_id res chain seq x y z
N MET A 1 3.96 17.25 -11.56
CA MET A 1 3.68 16.86 -10.17
C MET A 1 4.46 15.60 -9.85
N ASP A 2 5.17 15.59 -8.72
CA ASP A 2 6.08 14.49 -8.43
C ASP A 2 5.47 13.42 -7.54
N VAL A 3 4.63 13.81 -6.58
CA VAL A 3 4.01 12.90 -5.62
C VAL A 3 2.56 13.29 -5.37
N ILE A 4 1.69 12.27 -5.27
CA ILE A 4 0.28 12.45 -4.92
C ILE A 4 0.02 11.63 -3.64
N PHE A 5 -0.50 12.28 -2.61
CA PHE A 5 -1.00 11.60 -1.41
C PHE A 5 -2.51 11.42 -1.54
N THR A 6 -2.99 10.19 -1.34
CA THR A 6 -4.43 9.94 -1.33
C THR A 6 -4.88 9.60 0.09
N ALA A 7 -5.72 10.45 0.65
CA ALA A 7 -6.32 10.26 1.98
C ALA A 7 -7.83 10.11 1.81
N THR A 8 -8.24 8.97 1.25
CA THR A 8 -9.60 8.73 0.78
C THR A 8 -10.25 7.58 1.52
N PRO A 9 -11.59 7.49 1.51
CA PRO A 9 -12.26 6.30 2.03
C PRO A 9 -11.84 5.03 1.30
N GLN A 10 -12.05 3.88 1.93
CA GLN A 10 -11.71 2.59 1.35
C GLN A 10 -12.39 2.41 -0.01
N GLY A 11 -11.63 1.93 -0.99
CA GLY A 11 -12.11 1.68 -2.35
C GLY A 11 -11.96 2.86 -3.31
N LEU A 12 -11.88 4.09 -2.81
CA LEU A 12 -11.83 5.25 -3.70
C LEU A 12 -10.47 5.40 -4.40
N CYS A 13 -9.37 5.22 -3.67
CA CYS A 13 -8.05 5.30 -4.30
C CYS A 13 -7.90 4.26 -5.40
N ALA A 14 -8.32 3.01 -5.14
CA ALA A 14 -8.29 1.96 -6.15
C ALA A 14 -9.09 2.32 -7.40
N SER A 15 -10.19 3.05 -7.25
CA SER A 15 -11.01 3.47 -8.40
C SER A 15 -10.38 4.61 -9.20
N LEU A 16 -9.47 5.37 -8.59
CA LEU A 16 -8.82 6.53 -9.24
C LEU A 16 -7.48 6.17 -9.89
N ILE A 17 -6.79 5.16 -9.39
CA ILE A 17 -5.47 4.78 -9.89
C ILE A 17 -5.56 4.24 -11.32
N ASN A 18 -4.67 4.73 -12.18
CA ASN A 18 -4.51 4.23 -13.54
C ASN A 18 -3.06 4.45 -14.01
N GLU A 19 -2.71 3.87 -15.14
CA GLU A 19 -1.37 3.97 -15.70
C GLU A 19 -0.99 5.41 -16.03
N GLY A 20 -1.96 6.22 -16.46
CA GLY A 20 -1.71 7.62 -16.77
C GLY A 20 -1.23 8.42 -15.56
N ILE A 21 -1.80 8.15 -14.39
CA ILE A 21 -1.38 8.80 -13.14
C ILE A 21 -0.02 8.28 -12.70
N LEU A 22 0.17 6.96 -12.70
CA LEU A 22 1.42 6.34 -12.23
C LEU A 22 2.61 6.67 -13.13
N SER A 23 2.37 6.96 -14.41
CA SER A 23 3.45 7.38 -15.32
C SER A 23 3.94 8.81 -15.06
N LYS A 24 3.12 9.63 -14.41
CA LYS A 24 3.41 11.05 -14.18
C LYS A 24 3.84 11.36 -12.75
N ALA A 25 3.39 10.58 -11.78
CA ALA A 25 3.63 10.87 -10.37
C ALA A 25 3.68 9.59 -9.55
N LYS A 26 4.42 9.63 -8.47
CA LYS A 26 4.42 8.59 -7.45
C LYS A 26 3.18 8.79 -6.57
N VAL A 27 2.48 7.71 -6.24
CA VAL A 27 1.28 7.78 -5.40
C VAL A 27 1.56 7.12 -4.06
N ILE A 28 1.22 7.83 -2.99
CA ILE A 28 1.27 7.30 -1.62
C ILE A 28 -0.16 7.25 -1.10
N ASP A 29 -0.69 6.04 -0.95
CA ASP A 29 -2.07 5.81 -0.56
C ASP A 29 -2.18 5.53 0.94
N LEU A 30 -2.95 6.34 1.65
CA LEU A 30 -3.19 6.19 3.08
C LEU A 30 -4.35 5.25 3.40
N SER A 31 -5.12 4.82 2.39
CA SER A 31 -6.17 3.82 2.57
C SER A 31 -5.57 2.41 2.63
N ALA A 32 -6.42 1.41 2.83
CA ALA A 32 -5.99 0.01 2.86
C ALA A 32 -6.02 -0.65 1.48
N ASP A 33 -6.34 0.07 0.42
CA ASP A 33 -6.66 -0.51 -0.89
C ASP A 33 -5.54 -1.36 -1.48
N PHE A 34 -4.28 -1.03 -1.20
CA PHE A 34 -3.14 -1.74 -1.79
C PHE A 34 -2.24 -2.42 -0.76
N ARG A 35 -2.68 -2.51 0.51
CA ARG A 35 -1.88 -3.12 1.59
C ARG A 35 -1.84 -4.63 1.53
N ILE A 36 -2.92 -5.28 1.08
CA ILE A 36 -3.06 -6.73 1.08
C ILE A 36 -2.87 -7.24 -0.35
N LYS A 37 -1.91 -8.16 -0.54
CA LYS A 37 -1.60 -8.70 -1.87
C LYS A 37 -2.67 -9.63 -2.42
N ASP A 38 -3.46 -10.26 -1.55
CA ASP A 38 -4.52 -11.18 -1.93
C ASP A 38 -5.85 -10.44 -2.05
N VAL A 39 -6.34 -10.29 -3.27
CA VAL A 39 -7.59 -9.57 -3.58
C VAL A 39 -8.78 -10.16 -2.81
N LYS A 40 -8.87 -11.49 -2.73
CA LYS A 40 -9.98 -12.15 -2.04
C LYS A 40 -9.98 -11.85 -0.55
N LYS A 41 -8.80 -11.79 0.06
CA LYS A 41 -8.68 -11.42 1.48
C LYS A 41 -9.08 -9.97 1.70
N TYR A 42 -8.67 -9.07 0.81
CA TYR A 42 -9.07 -7.67 0.89
C TYR A 42 -10.58 -7.54 0.83
N GLU A 43 -11.21 -8.18 -0.15
CA GLU A 43 -12.67 -8.11 -0.33
C GLU A 43 -13.43 -8.73 0.84
N LYS A 44 -12.91 -9.81 1.42
CA LYS A 44 -13.49 -10.45 2.60
C LYS A 44 -13.47 -9.53 3.82
N TRP A 45 -12.33 -8.88 4.10
CA TRP A 45 -12.17 -8.10 5.32
C TRP A 45 -12.76 -6.69 5.23
N TYR A 46 -12.73 -6.07 4.05
CA TYR A 46 -13.26 -4.71 3.88
C TYR A 46 -14.67 -4.66 3.30
N GLY A 47 -15.19 -5.79 2.79
CA GLY A 47 -16.56 -5.88 2.30
C GLY A 47 -16.83 -5.12 1.01
N ILE A 48 -15.81 -4.77 0.27
CA ILE A 48 -15.91 -4.04 -1.01
C ILE A 48 -15.08 -4.70 -2.09
N GLU A 49 -15.48 -4.53 -3.35
CA GLU A 49 -14.73 -5.04 -4.50
C GLU A 49 -13.50 -4.18 -4.75
N HIS A 50 -12.35 -4.80 -5.02
CA HIS A 50 -11.14 -4.08 -5.37
C HIS A 50 -11.22 -3.59 -6.82
N LYS A 51 -11.09 -2.27 -7.03
CA LYS A 51 -11.27 -1.64 -8.34
C LYS A 51 -10.01 -1.66 -9.23
N ALA A 52 -8.85 -1.96 -8.66
CA ALA A 52 -7.59 -1.95 -9.42
C ALA A 52 -6.68 -3.12 -9.02
N PRO A 53 -7.14 -4.38 -9.16
CA PRO A 53 -6.33 -5.54 -8.77
C PRO A 53 -5.03 -5.65 -9.58
N GLN A 54 -5.00 -5.11 -10.79
CA GLN A 54 -3.82 -5.14 -11.64
C GLN A 54 -2.62 -4.36 -11.07
N PHE A 55 -2.85 -3.43 -10.14
CA PHE A 55 -1.77 -2.65 -9.53
C PHE A 55 -1.33 -3.18 -8.16
N ILE A 56 -1.98 -4.21 -7.63
CA ILE A 56 -1.66 -4.76 -6.31
C ILE A 56 -0.23 -5.30 -6.27
N ASP A 57 0.19 -6.01 -7.30
CA ASP A 57 1.52 -6.61 -7.35
C ASP A 57 2.63 -5.55 -7.44
N GLU A 58 2.34 -4.43 -8.06
CA GLU A 58 3.29 -3.33 -8.17
C GLU A 58 3.40 -2.53 -6.87
N ALA A 59 2.34 -2.45 -6.08
CA ALA A 59 2.29 -1.65 -4.87
C ALA A 59 3.29 -2.18 -3.82
N VAL A 60 4.03 -1.28 -3.20
CA VAL A 60 4.97 -1.61 -2.12
C VAL A 60 4.39 -1.18 -0.80
N TYR A 61 4.43 -2.08 0.19
CA TYR A 61 4.01 -1.77 1.55
C TYR A 61 5.01 -0.78 2.15
N GLY A 62 4.52 0.41 2.51
CA GLY A 62 5.35 1.57 2.84
C GLY A 62 5.96 1.59 4.23
N LEU A 63 6.26 0.44 4.82
CA LEU A 63 6.98 0.38 6.09
C LEU A 63 8.46 0.61 5.82
N CYS A 64 8.91 1.86 5.97
CA CYS A 64 10.22 2.32 5.52
C CYS A 64 11.39 1.55 6.14
N GLU A 65 11.27 1.15 7.38
CA GLU A 65 12.33 0.46 8.12
C GLU A 65 12.63 -0.93 7.54
N ILE A 66 11.66 -1.53 6.82
CA ILE A 66 11.78 -2.88 6.26
C ILE A 66 11.95 -2.83 4.74
N ASN A 67 11.17 -1.97 4.06
CA ASN A 67 11.05 -1.99 2.59
C ASN A 67 11.68 -0.76 1.92
N ARG A 68 12.68 -0.16 2.54
CA ARG A 68 13.25 1.11 2.08
C ARG A 68 13.68 1.10 0.61
N GLU A 69 14.38 0.06 0.19
CA GLU A 69 14.91 -0.01 -1.19
C GLU A 69 13.80 -0.20 -2.22
N GLU A 70 12.79 -1.01 -1.89
CA GLU A 70 11.64 -1.23 -2.75
C GLU A 70 10.79 0.06 -2.86
N ILE A 71 10.67 0.82 -1.77
CA ILE A 71 9.93 2.08 -1.76
C ILE A 71 10.56 3.10 -2.69
N LYS A 72 11.89 3.19 -2.72
CA LYS A 72 12.59 4.12 -3.60
C LYS A 72 12.25 3.92 -5.07
N LYS A 73 11.99 2.69 -5.47
CA LYS A 73 11.72 2.30 -6.86
C LYS A 73 10.23 2.27 -7.19
N ALA A 74 9.35 2.30 -6.19
CA ALA A 74 7.92 2.11 -6.39
C ALA A 74 7.25 3.35 -6.95
N ARG A 75 6.22 3.14 -7.79
CA ARG A 75 5.31 4.20 -8.25
C ARG A 75 4.08 4.29 -7.36
N LEU A 76 3.71 3.19 -6.70
CA LEU A 76 2.54 3.11 -5.84
C LEU A 76 2.97 2.54 -4.49
N ILE A 77 2.77 3.34 -3.43
CA ILE A 77 3.14 2.98 -2.07
C ILE A 77 1.86 2.88 -1.23
N ALA A 78 1.66 1.72 -0.61
CA ALA A 78 0.57 1.50 0.34
C ALA A 78 1.06 1.85 1.74
N ASN A 79 0.66 3.01 2.24
CA ASN A 79 1.09 3.49 3.56
C ASN A 79 0.56 2.56 4.66
N PRO A 80 1.39 2.13 5.63
CA PRO A 80 0.96 1.22 6.69
C PRO A 80 -0.07 1.84 7.63
N GLY A 81 -0.91 0.98 8.22
CA GLY A 81 -1.80 1.39 9.29
C GLY A 81 -1.03 1.58 10.60
N CYS A 82 -1.65 2.29 11.57
CA CYS A 82 -0.99 2.60 12.84
C CYS A 82 -0.71 1.36 13.70
N TYR A 83 -1.69 0.46 13.86
CA TYR A 83 -1.48 -0.76 14.65
C TYR A 83 -0.49 -1.72 13.99
N PRO A 84 -0.58 -2.03 12.69
CA PRO A 84 0.41 -2.87 12.03
C PRO A 84 1.83 -2.30 12.11
N THR A 85 2.00 -0.99 11.98
CA THR A 85 3.31 -0.34 12.10
C THR A 85 3.90 -0.56 13.48
N CYS A 86 3.13 -0.28 14.52
CA CYS A 86 3.57 -0.46 15.91
C CYS A 86 3.94 -1.90 16.20
N SER A 87 3.03 -2.84 15.89
CA SER A 87 3.25 -4.26 16.16
C SER A 87 4.43 -4.82 15.38
N THR A 88 4.56 -4.49 14.11
CA THR A 88 5.62 -4.99 13.26
C THR A 88 6.98 -4.48 13.70
N LEU A 89 7.13 -3.19 13.98
CA LEU A 89 8.40 -2.61 14.41
C LEU A 89 8.82 -3.15 15.78
N SER A 90 7.87 -3.49 16.65
CA SER A 90 8.17 -4.07 17.97
C SER A 90 8.65 -5.50 17.86
N ILE A 91 8.08 -6.31 16.99
CA ILE A 91 8.29 -7.76 16.92
C ILE A 91 9.34 -8.15 15.89
N TYR A 92 9.43 -7.43 14.78
CA TYR A 92 10.28 -7.79 13.65
C TYR A 92 11.75 -8.03 14.01
N PRO A 93 12.42 -7.15 14.79
CA PRO A 93 13.80 -7.41 15.19
C PRO A 93 13.96 -8.69 15.99
N LEU A 94 13.00 -9.00 16.86
CA LEU A 94 13.05 -10.22 17.68
C LEU A 94 12.93 -11.49 16.83
N ILE A 95 12.04 -11.47 15.84
CA ILE A 95 11.84 -12.61 14.94
C ILE A 95 13.06 -12.78 14.02
N LYS A 96 13.61 -11.69 13.51
CA LYS A 96 14.76 -11.71 12.61
C LYS A 96 16.02 -12.25 13.29
N GLU A 97 16.21 -11.91 14.55
CA GLU A 97 17.38 -12.37 15.31
C GLU A 97 17.19 -13.79 15.90
N GLY A 98 16.01 -14.33 15.81
CA GLY A 98 15.67 -15.64 16.34
C GLY A 98 15.13 -15.55 17.74
#